data_4cc1baab51c6ceeb683cf09f22b1a25f
#
_entry.id   4cc1baab51c6ceeb683cf09f22b1a25f
#
_cell.length_a   1.000
_cell.length_b   1.000
_cell.length_c   1.000
_cell.angle_alpha   90.00
_cell.angle_beta   90.00
_cell.angle_gamma   90.00
#
_symmetry.space_group_name_H-M   'P 1'
#
loop_
_entity.id
_entity.type
_entity.pdbx_description
1 polymer ?
#
loop_
_entity_poly.entity_id
_entity_poly.type
_entity_poly.pdbx_seq_one_letter_code
_entity_poly.pdbx_strand_id
1 'polypeptide(L)'
;MVNESSNSHTGPFNVTEIEKVLTSVGANKFVAVVSDAESAMQMARRLISEKYSNILSIRCMAHHLNLITADIIKLDFAKDIFKKCQAIISFFKTSHRAGAALEEDLIKSLTEGGGLKTSVKTRWSTAWDCCDSIVRLENNLKHVSLLSYDIYLKIKNKNNILYHPL
;
A
#
# COMPACT_ATOMS: atom_id res chain seq x y z
N MET A 1 13.74 10.52 -20.27
CA MET A 1 13.97 9.69 -19.08
C MET A 1 15.08 8.74 -19.41
N VAL A 2 16.24 8.87 -18.76
CA VAL A 2 17.40 8.00 -19.01
C VAL A 2 17.17 6.71 -18.21
N ASN A 3 17.30 5.55 -18.86
CA ASN A 3 17.14 4.26 -18.21
C ASN A 3 18.50 3.84 -17.63
N GLU A 4 18.70 4.03 -16.33
CA GLU A 4 19.93 3.73 -15.59
C GLU A 4 19.85 2.37 -14.84
N SER A 5 18.93 1.50 -15.22
CA SER A 5 18.68 0.22 -14.53
C SER A 5 19.85 -0.78 -14.55
N SER A 6 20.89 -0.52 -15.36
CA SER A 6 22.11 -1.34 -15.44
C SER A 6 23.21 -0.90 -14.47
N ASN A 7 23.07 0.26 -13.81
CA ASN A 7 24.09 0.80 -12.91
C ASN A 7 23.78 0.44 -11.44
N SER A 8 24.83 0.12 -10.68
CA SER A 8 24.70 -0.09 -9.24
C SER A 8 24.37 1.24 -8.56
N HIS A 9 23.20 1.33 -7.90
CA HIS A 9 22.74 2.53 -7.19
C HIS A 9 23.52 2.76 -5.89
N THR A 10 24.83 3.02 -6.00
CA THR A 10 25.70 3.36 -4.86
C THR A 10 25.50 4.81 -4.42
N GLY A 11 25.89 5.14 -3.18
CA GLY A 11 25.84 6.50 -2.67
C GLY A 11 26.54 7.53 -3.59
N PRO A 12 27.80 7.30 -4.03
CA PRO A 12 28.48 8.19 -4.97
C PRO A 12 27.79 8.34 -6.32
N PHE A 13 27.23 7.25 -6.88
CA PHE A 13 26.44 7.32 -8.10
C PHE A 13 25.23 8.23 -7.93
N ASN A 14 24.46 8.04 -6.85
CA ASN A 14 23.30 8.87 -6.55
C ASN A 14 23.67 10.36 -6.36
N VAL A 15 24.81 10.66 -5.73
CA VAL A 15 25.33 12.05 -5.64
C VAL A 15 25.52 12.64 -7.01
N THR A 16 26.19 11.92 -7.92
CA THR A 16 26.46 12.39 -9.28
C THR A 16 25.17 12.69 -10.05
N GLU A 17 24.16 11.81 -9.94
CA GLU A 17 22.88 12.00 -10.62
C GLU A 17 22.10 13.20 -10.05
N ILE A 18 22.08 13.37 -8.72
CA ILE A 18 21.47 14.54 -8.08
C ILE A 18 22.20 15.82 -8.53
N GLU A 19 23.54 15.83 -8.55
CA GLU A 19 24.33 17.00 -8.97
C GLU A 19 24.10 17.40 -10.42
N LYS A 20 23.89 16.45 -11.33
CA LYS A 20 23.51 16.76 -12.71
C LYS A 20 22.22 17.60 -12.76
N VAL A 21 21.22 17.22 -11.95
CA VAL A 21 19.96 17.96 -11.86
C VAL A 21 20.18 19.34 -11.22
N LEU A 22 20.90 19.40 -10.09
CA LEU A 22 21.20 20.65 -9.39
C LEU A 22 21.94 21.64 -10.31
N THR A 23 22.90 21.14 -11.08
CA THR A 23 23.68 21.97 -12.02
C THR A 23 22.83 22.44 -13.19
N SER A 24 21.99 21.57 -13.75
CA SER A 24 21.17 21.91 -14.92
C SER A 24 20.09 22.96 -14.64
N VAL A 25 19.55 22.95 -13.42
CA VAL A 25 18.46 23.86 -13.00
C VAL A 25 18.99 25.09 -12.26
N GLY A 26 20.12 24.95 -11.59
CA GLY A 26 20.74 25.92 -10.69
C GLY A 26 20.52 25.54 -9.20
N ALA A 27 21.59 25.20 -8.50
CA ALA A 27 21.55 24.69 -7.11
C ALA A 27 20.86 25.66 -6.11
N ASN A 28 20.94 26.96 -6.37
CA ASN A 28 20.31 28.01 -5.56
C ASN A 28 18.75 28.00 -5.61
N LYS A 29 18.16 27.26 -6.56
CA LYS A 29 16.71 27.11 -6.67
C LYS A 29 16.16 25.95 -5.83
N PHE A 30 17.03 25.15 -5.24
CA PHE A 30 16.64 24.01 -4.39
C PHE A 30 16.82 24.36 -2.92
N VAL A 31 15.86 23.94 -2.09
CA VAL A 31 15.90 24.11 -0.64
C VAL A 31 16.11 22.78 0.10
N ALA A 32 15.83 21.66 -0.55
CA ALA A 32 15.99 20.34 0.04
C ALA A 32 16.12 19.23 -1.01
N VAL A 33 16.77 18.14 -0.60
CA VAL A 33 16.70 16.83 -1.28
C VAL A 33 15.96 15.88 -0.36
N VAL A 34 14.88 15.29 -0.87
CA VAL A 34 14.02 14.37 -0.14
C VAL A 34 14.11 12.99 -0.78
N SER A 35 14.41 11.94 0.00
CA SER A 35 14.39 10.57 -0.47
C SER A 35 14.02 9.60 0.64
N ASP A 36 13.83 8.32 0.31
CA ASP A 36 13.61 7.24 1.27
C ASP A 36 14.82 7.04 2.22
N ALA A 37 14.70 6.03 3.09
CA ALA A 37 15.70 5.73 4.11
C ALA A 37 16.77 4.73 3.62
N GLU A 38 16.83 4.41 2.32
CA GLU A 38 17.87 3.54 1.78
C GLU A 38 19.27 4.12 2.06
N SER A 39 20.21 3.27 2.45
CA SER A 39 21.55 3.69 2.90
C SER A 39 22.30 4.51 1.85
N ALA A 40 22.24 4.11 0.57
CA ALA A 40 22.86 4.82 -0.53
C ALA A 40 22.26 6.22 -0.74
N MET A 41 20.94 6.35 -0.65
CA MET A 41 20.25 7.64 -0.74
C MET A 41 20.47 8.52 0.49
N GLN A 42 20.57 7.92 1.69
CA GLN A 42 20.92 8.66 2.92
C GLN A 42 22.31 9.27 2.82
N MET A 43 23.29 8.49 2.33
CA MET A 43 24.65 8.97 2.06
C MET A 43 24.63 10.11 1.04
N ALA A 44 23.92 9.93 -0.08
CA ALA A 44 23.84 10.93 -1.13
C ALA A 44 23.25 12.26 -0.62
N ARG A 45 22.12 12.23 0.09
CA ARG A 45 21.51 13.45 0.67
C ARG A 45 22.47 14.18 1.61
N ARG A 46 23.20 13.42 2.46
CA ARG A 46 24.18 14.01 3.38
C ARG A 46 25.29 14.73 2.61
N LEU A 47 25.91 14.07 1.63
CA LEU A 47 26.99 14.65 0.84
C LEU A 47 26.53 15.89 0.05
N ILE A 48 25.30 15.87 -0.49
CA ILE A 48 24.73 17.03 -1.16
C ILE A 48 24.54 18.20 -0.19
N SER A 49 24.01 17.98 1.02
CA SER A 49 23.82 19.06 2.00
C SER A 49 25.11 19.58 2.60
N GLU A 50 26.16 18.74 2.68
CA GLU A 50 27.51 19.18 3.06
C GLU A 50 28.14 20.09 1.97
N LYS A 51 27.90 19.79 0.70
CA LYS A 51 28.43 20.57 -0.43
C LYS A 51 27.63 21.84 -0.73
N TYR A 52 26.33 21.80 -0.57
CA TYR A 52 25.40 22.90 -0.85
C TYR A 52 24.65 23.29 0.43
N SER A 53 25.16 24.29 1.14
CA SER A 53 24.66 24.70 2.47
C SER A 53 23.21 25.21 2.49
N ASN A 54 22.67 25.60 1.32
CA ASN A 54 21.28 25.99 1.14
C ASN A 54 20.32 24.79 0.94
N ILE A 55 20.84 23.55 0.81
CA ILE A 55 20.05 22.36 0.52
C ILE A 55 19.96 21.45 1.75
N LEU A 56 18.78 21.29 2.29
CA LEU A 56 18.51 20.44 3.45
C LEU A 56 18.40 18.94 3.03
N SER A 57 18.97 18.06 3.87
CA SER A 57 18.79 16.61 3.75
C SER A 57 17.54 16.17 4.50
N ILE A 58 16.47 15.83 3.80
CA ILE A 58 15.16 15.46 4.41
C ILE A 58 14.81 14.01 4.07
N ARG A 59 14.34 13.27 5.09
CA ARG A 59 13.81 11.91 4.90
C ARG A 59 12.36 11.98 4.40
N CYS A 60 12.01 11.07 3.48
CA CYS A 60 10.66 10.97 2.96
C CYS A 60 9.68 10.53 4.05
N MET A 61 8.76 11.41 4.44
CA MET A 61 7.74 11.12 5.46
C MET A 61 6.81 9.99 5.01
N ALA A 62 6.42 9.96 3.74
CA ALA A 62 5.57 8.90 3.20
C ALA A 62 6.22 7.52 3.36
N HIS A 63 7.55 7.40 3.16
CA HIS A 63 8.28 6.16 3.41
C HIS A 63 8.28 5.77 4.89
N HIS A 64 8.44 6.73 5.81
CA HIS A 64 8.36 6.47 7.25
C HIS A 64 6.98 5.96 7.67
N LEU A 65 5.90 6.58 7.17
CA LEU A 65 4.54 6.11 7.41
C LEU A 65 4.32 4.69 6.87
N ASN A 66 4.90 4.37 5.71
CA ASN A 66 4.85 3.02 5.15
C ASN A 66 5.52 1.99 6.07
N LEU A 67 6.70 2.31 6.63
CA LEU A 67 7.40 1.45 7.57
C LEU A 67 6.61 1.25 8.87
N ILE A 68 6.06 2.32 9.44
CA ILE A 68 5.21 2.25 10.64
C ILE A 68 3.99 1.35 10.39
N THR A 69 3.29 1.54 9.27
CA THR A 69 2.15 0.68 8.91
C THR A 69 2.56 -0.78 8.76
N ALA A 70 3.71 -1.04 8.12
CA ALA A 70 4.24 -2.39 7.99
C ALA A 70 4.56 -3.03 9.35
N ASP A 71 5.05 -2.25 10.31
CA ASP A 71 5.34 -2.73 11.66
C ASP A 71 4.05 -2.97 12.46
N ILE A 72 3.04 -2.13 12.34
CA ILE A 72 1.71 -2.35 12.95
C ILE A 72 1.09 -3.65 12.43
N ILE A 73 1.15 -3.91 11.12
CA ILE A 73 0.60 -5.13 10.51
C ILE A 73 1.33 -6.41 10.98
N LYS A 74 2.57 -6.29 11.47
CA LYS A 74 3.32 -7.43 12.05
C LYS A 74 2.86 -7.82 13.46
N LEU A 75 2.17 -6.93 14.18
CA LEU A 75 1.60 -7.25 15.49
C LEU A 75 0.59 -8.39 15.35
N ASP A 76 0.59 -9.34 16.30
CA ASP A 76 -0.17 -10.58 16.16
C ASP A 76 -1.66 -10.35 15.89
N PHE A 77 -2.30 -9.45 16.63
CA PHE A 77 -3.72 -9.11 16.43
C PHE A 77 -3.98 -8.48 15.05
N ALA A 78 -3.14 -7.54 14.62
CA ALA A 78 -3.29 -6.86 13.35
C ALA A 78 -2.99 -7.78 12.17
N LYS A 79 -1.97 -8.62 12.29
CA LYS A 79 -1.59 -9.64 11.31
C LYS A 79 -2.72 -10.65 11.07
N ASP A 80 -3.40 -11.08 12.13
CA ASP A 80 -4.51 -12.02 12.01
C ASP A 80 -5.72 -11.39 11.32
N ILE A 81 -6.11 -10.18 11.75
CA ILE A 81 -7.19 -9.40 11.10
C ILE A 81 -6.86 -9.16 9.62
N PHE A 82 -5.65 -8.70 9.32
CA PHE A 82 -5.25 -8.40 7.95
C PHE A 82 -5.24 -9.63 7.04
N LYS A 83 -4.80 -10.78 7.55
CA LYS A 83 -4.90 -12.07 6.85
C LYS A 83 -6.35 -12.42 6.52
N LYS A 84 -7.27 -12.22 7.47
CA LYS A 84 -8.70 -12.47 7.27
C LYS A 84 -9.27 -11.55 6.18
N CYS A 85 -8.96 -10.26 6.22
CA CYS A 85 -9.35 -9.31 5.17
C CYS A 85 -8.84 -9.75 3.79
N GLN A 86 -7.56 -10.07 3.68
CA GLN A 86 -6.97 -10.53 2.42
C GLN A 86 -7.62 -11.83 1.91
N ALA A 87 -7.97 -12.75 2.79
CA ALA A 87 -8.61 -14.00 2.42
C ALA A 87 -10.02 -13.77 1.85
N ILE A 88 -10.81 -12.88 2.46
CA ILE A 88 -12.13 -12.48 1.95
C ILE A 88 -11.98 -11.85 0.56
N ILE A 89 -11.09 -10.87 0.42
CA ILE A 89 -10.87 -10.17 -0.85
C ILE A 89 -10.41 -11.15 -1.94
N SER A 90 -9.45 -12.02 -1.62
CA SER A 90 -8.96 -13.04 -2.55
C SER A 90 -10.09 -13.97 -3.01
N PHE A 91 -10.96 -14.39 -2.09
CA PHE A 91 -12.09 -15.25 -2.41
C PHE A 91 -13.03 -14.58 -3.42
N PHE A 92 -13.49 -13.35 -3.16
CA PHE A 92 -14.40 -12.65 -4.06
C PHE A 92 -13.76 -12.28 -5.41
N LYS A 93 -12.43 -12.05 -5.46
CA LYS A 93 -11.71 -11.76 -6.70
C LYS A 93 -11.39 -13.00 -7.54
N THR A 94 -11.25 -14.17 -6.93
CA THR A 94 -10.92 -15.41 -7.66
C THR A 94 -12.14 -16.26 -8.00
N SER A 95 -13.25 -16.06 -7.33
CA SER A 95 -14.51 -16.77 -7.58
C SER A 95 -15.41 -15.92 -8.50
N HIS A 96 -15.51 -16.29 -9.78
CA HIS A 96 -16.39 -15.62 -10.74
C HIS A 96 -17.82 -15.46 -10.22
N ARG A 97 -18.39 -16.52 -9.61
CA ARG A 97 -19.76 -16.50 -9.07
C ARG A 97 -19.91 -15.53 -7.91
N ALA A 98 -18.98 -15.57 -6.95
CA ALA A 98 -19.03 -14.68 -5.79
C ALA A 98 -18.75 -13.22 -6.19
N GLY A 99 -17.79 -12.99 -7.08
CA GLY A 99 -17.48 -11.67 -7.59
C GLY A 99 -18.64 -11.04 -8.33
N ALA A 100 -19.28 -11.78 -9.26
CA ALA A 100 -20.44 -11.30 -9.99
C ALA A 100 -21.64 -11.00 -9.07
N ALA A 101 -21.92 -11.87 -8.08
CA ALA A 101 -22.98 -11.64 -7.11
C ALA A 101 -22.74 -10.39 -6.26
N LEU A 102 -21.48 -10.14 -5.86
CA LEU A 102 -21.12 -8.92 -5.12
C LEU A 102 -21.28 -7.67 -6.00
N GLU A 103 -20.82 -7.72 -7.24
CA GLU A 103 -20.94 -6.60 -8.18
C GLU A 103 -22.40 -6.24 -8.45
N GLU A 104 -23.26 -7.23 -8.67
CA GLU A 104 -24.71 -7.05 -8.83
C GLU A 104 -25.36 -6.41 -7.60
N ASP A 105 -24.97 -6.87 -6.39
CA ASP A 105 -25.46 -6.33 -5.13
C ASP A 105 -25.01 -4.89 -4.90
N LEU A 106 -23.77 -4.55 -5.23
CA LEU A 106 -23.25 -3.18 -5.15
C LEU A 106 -23.99 -2.21 -6.06
N ILE A 107 -24.35 -2.65 -7.27
CA ILE A 107 -25.15 -1.85 -8.22
C ILE A 107 -26.56 -1.63 -7.66
N LYS A 108 -27.20 -2.68 -7.17
CA LYS A 108 -28.56 -2.61 -6.60
C LYS A 108 -28.65 -1.71 -5.37
N SER A 109 -27.64 -1.76 -4.51
CA SER A 109 -27.58 -0.97 -3.27
C SER A 109 -27.04 0.45 -3.47
N LEU A 110 -26.67 0.84 -4.69
CA LEU A 110 -26.05 2.13 -5.01
C LEU A 110 -24.85 2.44 -4.11
N THR A 111 -24.05 1.42 -3.77
CA THR A 111 -22.91 1.56 -2.87
C THR A 111 -21.78 2.34 -3.54
N GLU A 112 -21.42 3.48 -2.97
CA GLU A 112 -20.33 4.32 -3.45
C GLU A 112 -18.95 3.80 -3.05
N GLY A 113 -17.90 4.27 -3.74
CA GLY A 113 -16.49 3.98 -3.42
C GLY A 113 -15.94 2.68 -4.03
N GLY A 114 -16.70 2.02 -4.90
CA GLY A 114 -16.27 0.84 -5.67
C GLY A 114 -16.17 -0.45 -4.86
N GLY A 115 -15.65 -1.51 -5.48
CA GLY A 115 -15.56 -2.85 -4.91
C GLY A 115 -14.39 -3.06 -3.92
N LEU A 116 -14.11 -4.33 -3.63
CA LEU A 116 -13.03 -4.76 -2.73
C LEU A 116 -11.65 -4.39 -3.29
N LYS A 117 -10.80 -3.82 -2.42
CA LYS A 117 -9.45 -3.36 -2.79
C LYS A 117 -8.38 -4.29 -2.23
N THR A 118 -7.41 -4.68 -3.07
CA THR A 118 -6.25 -5.49 -2.65
C THR A 118 -5.16 -4.61 -2.08
N SER A 119 -4.43 -5.13 -1.10
CA SER A 119 -3.24 -4.47 -0.59
C SER A 119 -2.01 -4.82 -1.42
N VAL A 120 -1.12 -3.85 -1.61
CA VAL A 120 0.18 -3.99 -2.25
C VAL A 120 1.25 -3.67 -1.22
N LYS A 121 2.23 -4.57 -1.02
CA LYS A 121 3.25 -4.45 0.04
C LYS A 121 4.06 -3.16 0.02
N THR A 122 4.22 -2.55 -1.15
CA THR A 122 5.02 -1.34 -1.35
C THR A 122 4.28 -0.02 -1.10
N ARG A 123 2.95 -0.07 -0.82
CA ARG A 123 2.12 1.12 -0.66
C ARG A 123 1.27 1.02 0.61
N TRP A 124 1.63 1.79 1.64
CA TRP A 124 0.95 1.81 2.94
C TRP A 124 -0.55 2.12 2.86
N SER A 125 -0.96 3.05 1.97
CA SER A 125 -2.38 3.39 1.75
C SER A 125 -3.21 2.20 1.33
N THR A 126 -2.62 1.23 0.62
CA THR A 126 -3.36 0.07 0.12
C THR A 126 -3.73 -0.93 1.22
N ALA A 127 -3.01 -0.95 2.35
CA ALA A 127 -3.40 -1.74 3.52
C ALA A 127 -4.66 -1.15 4.18
N TRP A 128 -4.70 0.19 4.30
CA TRP A 128 -5.90 0.91 4.73
C TRP A 128 -7.05 0.66 3.76
N ASP A 129 -6.86 0.89 2.47
CA ASP A 129 -7.88 0.68 1.44
C ASP A 129 -8.45 -0.75 1.46
N CYS A 130 -7.59 -1.74 1.74
CA CYS A 130 -7.97 -3.14 1.89
C CYS A 130 -8.95 -3.33 3.04
N CYS A 131 -8.61 -2.88 4.24
CA CYS A 131 -9.45 -3.00 5.43
C CYS A 131 -10.73 -2.15 5.32
N ASP A 132 -10.59 -0.90 4.89
CA ASP A 132 -11.70 0.02 4.68
C ASP A 132 -12.74 -0.53 3.70
N SER A 133 -12.29 -1.14 2.58
CA SER A 133 -13.21 -1.74 1.62
C SER A 133 -14.03 -2.89 2.21
N ILE A 134 -13.50 -3.66 3.16
CA ILE A 134 -14.25 -4.71 3.89
C ILE A 134 -15.30 -4.09 4.81
N VAL A 135 -14.92 -3.09 5.60
CA VAL A 135 -15.84 -2.41 6.53
C VAL A 135 -16.96 -1.71 5.77
N ARG A 136 -16.63 -0.97 4.72
CA ARG A 136 -17.61 -0.27 3.88
C ARG A 136 -18.60 -1.20 3.20
N LEU A 137 -18.14 -2.38 2.76
CA LEU A 137 -18.95 -3.36 2.05
C LEU A 137 -19.52 -4.46 2.97
N GLU A 138 -19.47 -4.28 4.28
CA GLU A 138 -19.89 -5.30 5.25
C GLU A 138 -21.32 -5.82 4.97
N ASN A 139 -22.27 -4.92 4.74
CA ASN A 139 -23.66 -5.29 4.47
C ASN A 139 -23.81 -6.08 3.16
N ASN A 140 -23.14 -5.65 2.09
CA ASN A 140 -23.15 -6.34 0.81
C ASN A 140 -22.51 -7.73 0.92
N LEU A 141 -21.37 -7.84 1.62
CA LEU A 141 -20.70 -9.11 1.85
C LEU A 141 -21.57 -10.09 2.66
N LYS A 142 -22.26 -9.60 3.71
CA LYS A 142 -23.22 -10.38 4.49
C LYS A 142 -24.39 -10.83 3.61
N HIS A 143 -24.99 -9.92 2.85
CA HIS A 143 -26.13 -10.21 1.98
C HIS A 143 -25.80 -11.30 0.94
N VAL A 144 -24.70 -11.14 0.21
CA VAL A 144 -24.25 -12.12 -0.79
C VAL A 144 -23.91 -13.47 -0.14
N SER A 145 -23.35 -13.47 1.06
CA SER A 145 -23.05 -14.70 1.81
C SER A 145 -24.32 -15.45 2.26
N LEU A 146 -25.38 -14.73 2.63
CA LEU A 146 -26.66 -15.31 3.04
C LEU A 146 -27.44 -15.87 1.85
N LEU A 147 -27.38 -15.19 0.69
CA LEU A 147 -28.08 -15.63 -0.52
C LEU A 147 -27.47 -16.90 -1.14
N SER A 148 -26.25 -17.24 -0.83
CA SER A 148 -25.57 -18.42 -1.36
C SER A 148 -24.84 -19.19 -0.26
N TYR A 149 -25.49 -20.25 0.24
CA TYR A 149 -24.93 -21.13 1.25
C TYR A 149 -23.56 -21.70 0.87
N ASP A 150 -23.34 -21.96 -0.40
CA ASP A 150 -22.03 -22.38 -0.94
C ASP A 150 -20.93 -21.31 -0.74
N ILE A 151 -21.29 -20.03 -0.91
CA ILE A 151 -20.35 -18.90 -0.68
C ILE A 151 -20.05 -18.82 0.80
N TYR A 152 -21.05 -18.89 1.65
CA TYR A 152 -20.92 -18.90 3.12
C TYR A 152 -19.98 -20.03 3.60
N LEU A 153 -20.21 -21.28 3.18
CA LEU A 153 -19.39 -22.42 3.58
C LEU A 153 -17.94 -22.28 3.12
N LYS A 154 -17.70 -21.78 1.90
CA LYS A 154 -16.35 -21.57 1.38
C LYS A 154 -15.59 -20.48 2.13
N ILE A 155 -16.26 -19.40 2.54
CA ILE A 155 -15.66 -18.35 3.37
C ILE A 155 -15.35 -18.91 4.77
N LYS A 156 -16.30 -19.61 5.38
CA LYS A 156 -16.16 -20.24 6.70
C LYS A 156 -15.01 -21.24 6.74
N ASN A 157 -14.95 -22.15 5.77
CA ASN A 157 -13.93 -23.21 5.73
C ASN A 157 -12.52 -22.70 5.40
N LYS A 158 -12.36 -21.66 4.57
CA LYS A 158 -11.04 -21.10 4.25
C LYS A 158 -10.42 -20.31 5.38
N ASN A 159 -11.20 -19.74 6.29
CA ASN A 159 -10.70 -18.66 7.14
C ASN A 159 -10.90 -18.90 8.64
N ASN A 160 -11.55 -19.98 9.06
CA ASN A 160 -11.95 -20.14 10.47
C ASN A 160 -12.57 -18.83 11.06
N ILE A 161 -13.17 -18.02 10.21
CA ILE A 161 -13.82 -16.78 10.59
C ILE A 161 -15.17 -17.18 11.20
N LEU A 162 -15.20 -17.29 12.52
CA LEU A 162 -16.41 -17.37 13.29
C LEU A 162 -17.16 -16.04 13.10
N TYR A 163 -18.17 -16.04 12.23
CA TYR A 163 -19.27 -15.11 12.36
C TYR A 163 -19.97 -15.46 13.67
N HIS A 164 -19.72 -14.69 14.73
CA HIS A 164 -20.69 -14.59 15.80
C HIS A 164 -21.82 -13.73 15.26
N PRO A 165 -23.06 -14.26 15.10
CA PRO A 165 -24.20 -13.40 14.92
C PRO A 165 -24.33 -12.57 16.19
N LEU A 166 -24.32 -11.23 16.04
CA LEU A 166 -24.78 -10.32 17.07
C LEU A 166 -26.28 -10.47 17.22
#